data_4fe36065bb3d2b37a5da818f38ce8df0
#
_entry.id   4fe36065bb3d2b37a5da818f38ce8df0
#
_cell.length_a   1.000
_cell.length_b   1.000
_cell.length_c   1.000
_cell.angle_alpha   90.00
_cell.angle_beta   90.00
_cell.angle_gamma   90.00
#
_symmetry.space_group_name_H-M   'P 1'
#
loop_
_entity.id
_entity.type
_entity.pdbx_description
1 polymer ?
#
loop_
_entity_poly.entity_id
_entity_poly.type
_entity_poly.pdbx_seq_one_letter_code
_entity_poly.pdbx_strand_id
1 'polypeptide(L)'
;MTDGGGEKETEILGLHGSEVILITDTEEFDLIDNYKKIRDCVDSSVNTSVIVVGDVMLDRYIYGYANNLNTTAPVPVLKETDRKSGAGAAAHVARSLHDLGLKPKLFAAIGDDSNGVELEQSLENLGIDTSNLTMIEGRKTTVKTRIIGSRESLVHNKQMLLRLDGEDSEPLHDELQKPILESVLKEIPNSNIVVISDYGKGVINPKAAEEIISSAKSANVPVIFDPKLTGLPYSKGSDAVLFQSRGMELMRRRLNYENTDETAQHLLKENDWGGLFVIGGKDGVTLHRPDADSLVVPCTLTQTLQQIGLLDAAAAALCVSLTNNLEMDDGAILVNAACECVLQGEDLDGYVLTKKGLTTRLDESAWQMQISQR
;
A
#
# COMPACT_ATOMS: atom_id res chain seq x y z
N MET A 1 -15.93 60.16 7.76
CA MET A 1 -17.05 59.44 7.12
C MET A 1 -16.51 58.72 5.91
N THR A 2 -16.76 57.54 5.80
CA THR A 2 -16.45 56.44 4.83
C THR A 2 -15.28 55.59 5.17
N ASP A 3 -15.68 54.51 5.66
CA ASP A 3 -15.01 53.25 5.91
C ASP A 3 -14.44 52.66 4.63
N GLY A 4 -13.25 52.13 4.65
CA GLY A 4 -12.61 51.43 3.55
C GLY A 4 -11.87 50.25 4.10
N GLY A 5 -12.60 49.16 4.26
CA GLY A 5 -11.97 47.86 4.56
C GLY A 5 -11.09 47.43 3.40
N GLY A 6 -9.81 47.27 3.65
CA GLY A 6 -8.86 46.74 2.70
C GLY A 6 -8.77 45.23 2.87
N GLU A 7 -9.26 44.51 1.87
CA GLU A 7 -8.95 43.12 1.65
C GLU A 7 -7.46 42.99 1.38
N LYS A 8 -6.78 42.16 2.21
CA LYS A 8 -5.42 41.76 1.95
C LYS A 8 -5.44 40.52 1.05
N GLU A 9 -5.32 40.76 -0.25
CA GLU A 9 -4.94 39.69 -1.18
C GLU A 9 -3.50 39.24 -0.87
N THR A 10 -3.35 38.00 -0.50
CA THR A 10 -2.05 37.36 -0.43
C THR A 10 -1.87 36.52 -1.70
N GLU A 11 -1.13 37.11 -2.65
CA GLU A 11 -0.67 36.42 -3.86
C GLU A 11 0.31 35.32 -3.47
N ILE A 12 -0.07 34.06 -3.66
CA ILE A 12 0.87 32.91 -3.66
C ILE A 12 1.07 32.48 -5.10
N LEU A 13 2.29 32.67 -5.59
CA LEU A 13 2.75 32.33 -6.94
C LEU A 13 2.54 30.85 -7.25
N GLY A 14 1.85 30.59 -8.34
CA GLY A 14 1.45 29.30 -8.80
C GLY A 14 2.54 28.39 -9.35
N LEU A 15 2.25 27.09 -9.24
CA LEU A 15 2.74 26.06 -10.13
C LEU A 15 1.55 25.20 -10.55
N HIS A 16 1.21 25.32 -11.83
CA HIS A 16 0.31 24.46 -12.64
C HIS A 16 -1.10 24.17 -12.13
N GLY A 17 -2.05 25.00 -12.56
CA GLY A 17 -3.35 24.57 -13.10
C GLY A 17 -4.29 23.72 -12.25
N SER A 18 -4.26 23.82 -10.92
CA SER A 18 -5.33 23.35 -10.05
C SER A 18 -5.82 24.54 -9.23
N GLU A 19 -7.12 24.80 -9.24
CA GLU A 19 -7.72 25.79 -8.36
C GLU A 19 -7.42 25.42 -6.91
N VAL A 20 -6.73 26.31 -6.20
CA VAL A 20 -6.55 26.19 -4.76
C VAL A 20 -7.90 26.54 -4.13
N ILE A 21 -8.63 25.55 -3.69
CA ILE A 21 -9.82 25.75 -2.87
C ILE A 21 -9.36 26.34 -1.55
N LEU A 22 -9.68 27.60 -1.28
CA LEU A 22 -9.49 28.21 0.04
C LEU A 22 -10.52 27.57 0.99
N ILE A 23 -10.03 26.72 1.88
CA ILE A 23 -10.84 26.11 2.94
C ILE A 23 -11.29 27.22 3.89
N THR A 24 -12.59 27.31 4.16
CA THR A 24 -13.15 28.27 5.11
C THR A 24 -12.96 27.79 6.55
N ASP A 25 -12.97 28.69 7.53
CA ASP A 25 -12.82 28.35 8.98
C ASP A 25 -13.78 27.22 9.42
N THR A 26 -14.96 27.14 8.84
CA THR A 26 -15.95 26.09 9.14
C THR A 26 -15.55 24.73 8.58
N GLU A 27 -14.99 24.68 7.37
CA GLU A 27 -14.51 23.45 6.72
C GLU A 27 -13.25 22.90 7.43
N GLU A 28 -12.41 23.78 8.00
CA GLU A 28 -11.24 23.36 8.78
C GLU A 28 -11.62 22.74 10.14
N PHE A 29 -12.65 23.25 10.82
CA PHE A 29 -13.18 22.63 12.04
C PHE A 29 -13.75 21.25 11.75
N ASP A 30 -14.49 21.08 10.67
CA ASP A 30 -15.01 19.80 10.21
C ASP A 30 -13.88 18.80 9.92
N LEU A 31 -12.76 19.28 9.38
CA LEU A 31 -11.61 18.45 9.05
C LEU A 31 -10.88 17.92 10.32
N ILE A 32 -10.73 18.76 11.37
CA ILE A 32 -10.14 18.34 12.64
C ILE A 32 -11.00 17.26 13.31
N ASP A 33 -12.32 17.43 13.30
CA ASP A 33 -13.24 16.44 13.85
C ASP A 33 -13.24 15.15 13.01
N ASN A 34 -13.02 15.23 11.69
CA ASN A 34 -12.81 14.08 10.85
C ASN A 34 -11.55 13.29 11.22
N TYR A 35 -10.42 13.96 11.49
CA TYR A 35 -9.21 13.26 11.97
C TYR A 35 -9.44 12.50 13.29
N LYS A 36 -10.19 13.09 14.23
CA LYS A 36 -10.54 12.40 15.49
C LYS A 36 -11.46 11.20 15.24
N LYS A 37 -12.48 11.37 14.40
CA LYS A 37 -13.39 10.28 14.00
C LYS A 37 -12.61 9.13 13.36
N ILE A 38 -11.72 9.44 12.42
CA ILE A 38 -10.88 8.45 11.75
C ILE A 38 -9.96 7.73 12.74
N ARG A 39 -9.33 8.48 13.66
CA ARG A 39 -8.50 7.92 14.73
C ARG A 39 -9.29 6.97 15.64
N ASP A 40 -10.50 7.34 16.05
CA ASP A 40 -11.37 6.51 16.88
C ASP A 40 -11.79 5.23 16.14
N CYS A 41 -11.97 5.28 14.81
CA CYS A 41 -12.18 4.09 13.97
C CYS A 41 -10.97 3.17 13.98
N VAL A 42 -9.74 3.70 13.90
CA VAL A 42 -8.51 2.90 14.00
C VAL A 42 -8.41 2.23 15.37
N ASP A 43 -8.72 2.96 16.45
CA ASP A 43 -8.66 2.43 17.81
C ASP A 43 -9.72 1.35 18.08
N SER A 44 -10.91 1.49 17.50
CA SER A 44 -12.02 0.54 17.66
C SER A 44 -11.92 -0.68 16.72
N SER A 45 -11.12 -0.60 15.66
CA SER A 45 -10.95 -1.70 14.72
C SER A 45 -10.20 -2.86 15.37
N VAL A 46 -10.98 -3.86 15.82
CA VAL A 46 -10.44 -5.07 16.44
C VAL A 46 -11.22 -6.28 15.96
N ASN A 47 -10.52 -7.41 15.82
CA ASN A 47 -11.14 -8.70 15.47
C ASN A 47 -11.85 -8.78 14.11
N THR A 48 -11.72 -7.80 13.24
CA THR A 48 -12.27 -7.81 11.88
C THR A 48 -11.54 -8.86 11.05
N SER A 49 -12.29 -9.80 10.45
CA SER A 49 -11.73 -10.84 9.59
C SER A 49 -11.44 -10.29 8.19
N VAL A 50 -10.19 -10.39 7.75
CA VAL A 50 -9.73 -9.89 6.45
C VAL A 50 -9.13 -11.04 5.65
N ILE A 51 -9.69 -11.33 4.47
CA ILE A 51 -9.00 -12.18 3.50
C ILE A 51 -7.91 -11.37 2.83
N VAL A 52 -6.69 -11.86 2.85
CA VAL A 52 -5.59 -11.37 2.01
C VAL A 52 -5.22 -12.49 1.05
N VAL A 53 -5.45 -12.30 -0.23
CA VAL A 53 -5.11 -13.28 -1.26
C VAL A 53 -4.16 -12.67 -2.27
N GLY A 54 -3.06 -13.35 -2.58
CA GLY A 54 -2.11 -12.85 -3.56
C GLY A 54 -0.74 -13.47 -3.47
N ASP A 55 0.20 -12.81 -4.12
CA ASP A 55 1.57 -13.25 -4.17
C ASP A 55 2.32 -12.84 -2.91
N VAL A 56 3.08 -13.77 -2.34
CA VAL A 56 3.96 -13.52 -1.20
C VAL A 56 5.43 -13.64 -1.60
N MET A 57 6.29 -12.97 -0.87
CA MET A 57 7.73 -13.03 -1.10
C MET A 57 8.52 -12.87 0.20
N LEU A 58 9.74 -13.36 0.19
CA LEU A 58 10.71 -13.11 1.25
C LEU A 58 11.56 -11.91 0.85
N ASP A 59 11.40 -10.80 1.58
CA ASP A 59 12.29 -9.66 1.46
C ASP A 59 13.52 -9.88 2.32
N ARG A 60 14.70 -9.82 1.70
CA ARG A 60 15.99 -10.03 2.38
C ARG A 60 16.85 -8.78 2.24
N TYR A 61 17.44 -8.33 3.33
CA TYR A 61 18.27 -7.14 3.41
C TYR A 61 19.64 -7.52 3.93
N ILE A 62 20.68 -7.21 3.16
CA ILE A 62 22.07 -7.44 3.50
C ILE A 62 22.74 -6.10 3.67
N TYR A 63 23.13 -5.78 4.89
CA TYR A 63 23.80 -4.54 5.23
C TYR A 63 25.31 -4.73 5.32
N GLY A 64 26.08 -3.69 4.97
CA GLY A 64 27.53 -3.77 5.11
C GLY A 64 28.25 -2.49 4.72
N TYR A 65 29.57 -2.55 4.85
CA TYR A 65 30.47 -1.49 4.45
C TYR A 65 31.02 -1.74 3.05
N ALA A 66 30.92 -0.74 2.17
CA ALA A 66 31.42 -0.75 0.80
C ALA A 66 32.58 0.25 0.65
N ASN A 67 33.67 0.00 1.37
CA ASN A 67 34.84 0.87 1.40
C ASN A 67 35.77 0.70 0.20
N ASN A 68 35.78 -0.48 -0.43
CA ASN A 68 36.72 -0.88 -1.45
C ASN A 68 36.05 -1.28 -2.75
N LEU A 69 36.78 -1.12 -3.86
CA LEU A 69 36.43 -1.72 -5.14
C LEU A 69 37.14 -3.08 -5.29
N ASN A 70 36.52 -3.97 -6.07
CA ASN A 70 37.14 -5.23 -6.45
C ASN A 70 38.37 -4.96 -7.34
N THR A 71 39.40 -5.80 -7.21
CA THR A 71 40.65 -5.64 -7.97
C THR A 71 40.52 -6.07 -9.43
N THR A 72 39.55 -6.91 -9.77
CA THR A 72 39.37 -7.46 -11.13
C THR A 72 38.21 -6.83 -11.89
N ALA A 73 37.36 -6.05 -11.24
CA ALA A 73 36.22 -5.37 -11.84
C ALA A 73 35.87 -4.09 -11.03
N PRO A 74 35.40 -3.01 -11.67
CA PRO A 74 35.07 -1.74 -10.99
C PRO A 74 33.72 -1.83 -10.24
N VAL A 75 33.58 -2.82 -9.37
CA VAL A 75 32.38 -3.04 -8.56
C VAL A 75 32.71 -2.89 -7.07
N PRO A 76 31.79 -2.39 -6.24
CA PRO A 76 32.00 -2.30 -4.80
C PRO A 76 32.10 -3.70 -4.17
N VAL A 77 32.98 -3.83 -3.17
CA VAL A 77 33.05 -5.01 -2.31
C VAL A 77 32.34 -4.68 -1.01
N LEU A 78 31.23 -5.37 -0.75
CA LEU A 78 30.48 -5.23 0.49
C LEU A 78 31.04 -6.18 1.55
N LYS A 79 31.47 -5.64 2.69
CA LYS A 79 31.73 -6.43 3.88
C LYS A 79 30.44 -6.49 4.70
N GLU A 80 29.76 -7.63 4.67
CA GLU A 80 28.49 -7.84 5.39
C GLU A 80 28.68 -7.61 6.90
N THR A 81 27.75 -6.86 7.48
CA THR A 81 27.71 -6.55 8.92
C THR A 81 26.41 -7.03 9.57
N ASP A 82 25.31 -7.09 8.81
CA ASP A 82 24.01 -7.50 9.30
C ASP A 82 23.16 -8.07 8.17
N ARG A 83 22.22 -8.95 8.53
CA ARG A 83 21.25 -9.54 7.60
C ARG A 83 19.89 -9.61 8.28
N LYS A 84 18.87 -9.14 7.58
CA LYS A 84 17.48 -9.21 8.01
C LYS A 84 16.64 -9.85 6.92
N SER A 85 15.57 -10.50 7.31
CA SER A 85 14.53 -11.02 6.41
C SER A 85 13.15 -10.65 6.94
N GLY A 86 12.20 -10.51 6.05
CA GLY A 86 10.81 -10.20 6.39
C GLY A 86 9.84 -10.67 5.32
N ALA A 87 8.60 -10.85 5.72
CA ALA A 87 7.52 -11.19 4.81
C ALA A 87 7.10 -9.95 4.00
N GLY A 88 7.08 -10.06 2.66
CA GLY A 88 6.78 -9.00 1.71
C GLY A 88 5.53 -9.27 0.88
N ALA A 89 5.10 -8.30 0.10
CA ALA A 89 3.91 -8.31 -0.74
C ALA A 89 2.62 -8.61 0.06
N ALA A 90 1.74 -9.53 -0.37
CA ALA A 90 0.53 -9.87 0.37
C ALA A 90 0.79 -10.24 1.85
N ALA A 91 1.95 -10.86 2.16
CA ALA A 91 2.33 -11.15 3.52
C ALA A 91 2.67 -9.87 4.33
N HIS A 92 3.19 -8.82 3.70
CA HIS A 92 3.41 -7.52 4.35
C HIS A 92 2.09 -6.81 4.65
N VAL A 93 1.10 -6.91 3.77
CA VAL A 93 -0.28 -6.46 4.05
C VAL A 93 -0.84 -7.18 5.27
N ALA A 94 -0.71 -8.52 5.33
CA ALA A 94 -1.19 -9.31 6.47
C ALA A 94 -0.51 -8.90 7.79
N ARG A 95 0.80 -8.60 7.78
CA ARG A 95 1.52 -8.07 8.95
C ARG A 95 0.94 -6.73 9.40
N SER A 96 0.75 -5.78 8.49
CA SER A 96 0.18 -4.46 8.81
C SER A 96 -1.23 -4.58 9.38
N LEU A 97 -2.07 -5.45 8.81
CA LEU A 97 -3.41 -5.73 9.34
C LEU A 97 -3.38 -6.32 10.75
N HIS A 98 -2.49 -7.29 10.99
CA HIS A 98 -2.31 -7.88 12.32
C HIS A 98 -1.89 -6.82 13.35
N ASP A 99 -0.94 -5.96 13.01
CA ASP A 99 -0.43 -4.90 13.91
C ASP A 99 -1.44 -3.76 14.13
N LEU A 100 -2.40 -3.59 13.22
CA LEU A 100 -3.59 -2.75 13.42
C LEU A 100 -4.66 -3.40 14.30
N GLY A 101 -4.53 -4.69 14.63
CA GLY A 101 -5.46 -5.45 15.48
C GLY A 101 -6.58 -6.17 14.72
N LEU A 102 -6.49 -6.26 13.38
CA LEU A 102 -7.40 -7.05 12.55
C LEU A 102 -6.92 -8.51 12.50
N LYS A 103 -7.77 -9.39 11.96
CA LYS A 103 -7.48 -10.83 11.80
C LYS A 103 -7.29 -11.20 10.32
N PRO A 104 -6.06 -11.06 9.79
CA PRO A 104 -5.78 -11.47 8.42
C PRO A 104 -5.80 -12.99 8.28
N LYS A 105 -6.41 -13.48 7.20
CA LYS A 105 -6.32 -14.85 6.69
C LYS A 105 -5.59 -14.78 5.35
N LEU A 106 -4.33 -15.24 5.33
CA LEU A 106 -3.45 -15.10 4.19
C LEU A 106 -3.51 -16.34 3.29
N PHE A 107 -4.02 -16.17 2.08
CA PHE A 107 -4.09 -17.20 1.03
C PHE A 107 -3.02 -16.92 -0.03
N ALA A 108 -2.04 -17.77 -0.11
CA ALA A 108 -0.90 -17.59 -1.03
C ALA A 108 -0.21 -18.93 -1.35
N ALA A 109 0.70 -18.87 -2.33
CA ALA A 109 1.57 -19.99 -2.67
C ALA A 109 3.02 -19.68 -2.31
N ILE A 110 3.70 -20.63 -1.70
CA ILE A 110 5.15 -20.62 -1.44
C ILE A 110 5.80 -21.87 -2.06
N GLY A 111 7.09 -21.84 -2.25
CA GLY A 111 7.85 -23.02 -2.69
C GLY A 111 8.11 -23.99 -1.54
N ASP A 112 8.29 -25.27 -1.87
CA ASP A 112 8.84 -26.29 -0.97
C ASP A 112 10.37 -26.15 -0.94
N ASP A 113 10.84 -25.01 -0.40
CA ASP A 113 12.25 -24.67 -0.29
C ASP A 113 12.55 -23.98 1.05
N SER A 114 13.83 -23.79 1.34
CA SER A 114 14.26 -23.15 2.61
C SER A 114 13.75 -21.72 2.77
N ASN A 115 13.50 -21.00 1.67
CA ASN A 115 12.97 -19.63 1.71
C ASN A 115 11.47 -19.64 2.05
N GLY A 116 10.72 -20.65 1.57
CA GLY A 116 9.31 -20.86 1.93
C GLY A 116 9.15 -21.14 3.41
N VAL A 117 9.97 -22.03 3.94
CA VAL A 117 10.01 -22.34 5.39
C VAL A 117 10.39 -21.10 6.21
N GLU A 118 11.40 -20.32 5.77
CA GLU A 118 11.80 -19.07 6.45
C GLU A 118 10.65 -18.04 6.45
N LEU A 119 9.92 -17.91 5.34
CA LEU A 119 8.78 -17.01 5.22
C LEU A 119 7.63 -17.42 6.14
N GLU A 120 7.25 -18.70 6.12
CA GLU A 120 6.21 -19.27 6.97
C GLU A 120 6.53 -19.07 8.46
N GLN A 121 7.73 -19.45 8.88
CA GLN A 121 8.20 -19.26 10.28
C GLN A 121 8.22 -17.79 10.69
N SER A 122 8.57 -16.88 9.77
CA SER A 122 8.54 -15.42 10.02
C SER A 122 7.14 -14.93 10.33
N LEU A 123 6.12 -15.46 9.65
CA LEU A 123 4.70 -15.11 9.87
C LEU A 123 4.17 -15.73 11.17
N GLU A 124 4.47 -17.00 11.43
CA GLU A 124 4.09 -17.69 12.66
C GLU A 124 4.65 -17.00 13.91
N ASN A 125 5.92 -16.58 13.87
CA ASN A 125 6.57 -15.85 14.96
C ASN A 125 5.89 -14.50 15.28
N LEU A 126 5.16 -13.93 14.30
CA LEU A 126 4.35 -12.72 14.47
C LEU A 126 2.91 -13.04 14.92
N GLY A 127 2.53 -14.32 15.06
CA GLY A 127 1.18 -14.75 15.40
C GLY A 127 0.19 -14.68 14.24
N ILE A 128 0.67 -14.63 12.99
CA ILE A 128 -0.17 -14.66 11.79
C ILE A 128 -0.44 -16.11 11.41
N ASP A 129 -1.70 -16.44 11.15
CA ASP A 129 -2.14 -17.77 10.74
C ASP A 129 -1.63 -18.11 9.33
N THR A 130 -0.82 -19.17 9.24
CA THR A 130 -0.21 -19.66 7.99
C THR A 130 -0.93 -20.86 7.40
N SER A 131 -2.04 -21.30 7.99
CA SER A 131 -2.78 -22.51 7.59
C SER A 131 -3.30 -22.49 6.14
N ASN A 132 -3.39 -21.32 5.52
CA ASN A 132 -3.83 -21.15 4.14
C ASN A 132 -2.67 -20.83 3.17
N LEU A 133 -1.41 -20.96 3.63
CA LEU A 133 -0.26 -20.97 2.74
C LEU A 133 -0.16 -22.35 2.06
N THR A 134 -0.16 -22.35 0.74
CA THR A 134 -0.04 -23.58 -0.05
C THR A 134 1.42 -23.76 -0.46
N MET A 135 2.04 -24.82 0.06
CA MET A 135 3.40 -25.20 -0.32
C MET A 135 3.38 -25.96 -1.66
N ILE A 136 4.16 -25.52 -2.63
CA ILE A 136 4.17 -26.05 -3.99
C ILE A 136 5.52 -26.72 -4.28
N GLU A 137 5.50 -28.04 -4.49
CA GLU A 137 6.69 -28.81 -4.85
C GLU A 137 7.28 -28.34 -6.18
N GLY A 138 8.59 -28.18 -6.22
CA GLY A 138 9.34 -27.76 -7.42
C GLY A 138 9.26 -26.25 -7.73
N ARG A 139 8.42 -25.49 -7.00
CA ARG A 139 8.38 -24.03 -7.12
C ARG A 139 9.43 -23.38 -6.24
N LYS A 140 10.00 -22.26 -6.71
CA LYS A 140 10.86 -21.41 -5.88
C LYS A 140 10.03 -20.35 -5.17
N THR A 141 10.24 -20.18 -3.87
CA THR A 141 9.72 -19.03 -3.16
C THR A 141 10.35 -17.75 -3.71
N THR A 142 9.54 -16.77 -4.04
CA THR A 142 10.04 -15.47 -4.51
C THR A 142 10.84 -14.79 -3.41
N VAL A 143 12.09 -14.41 -3.72
CA VAL A 143 12.98 -13.70 -2.79
C VAL A 143 13.47 -12.42 -3.45
N LYS A 144 13.36 -11.30 -2.75
CA LYS A 144 13.96 -10.02 -3.16
C LYS A 144 15.06 -9.64 -2.20
N THR A 145 16.30 -9.87 -2.61
CA THR A 145 17.48 -9.52 -1.81
C THR A 145 17.95 -8.11 -2.16
N ARG A 146 17.97 -7.23 -1.15
CA ARG A 146 18.48 -5.86 -1.27
C ARG A 146 19.82 -5.77 -0.55
N ILE A 147 20.84 -5.37 -1.29
CA ILE A 147 22.19 -5.18 -0.78
C ILE A 147 22.37 -3.69 -0.49
N ILE A 148 22.54 -3.36 0.78
CA ILE A 148 22.59 -1.99 1.29
C ILE A 148 23.98 -1.73 1.83
N GLY A 149 24.66 -0.76 1.25
CA GLY A 149 26.01 -0.37 1.62
C GLY A 149 26.08 1.03 2.19
N SER A 150 27.04 1.22 3.10
CA SER A 150 27.49 2.54 3.53
C SER A 150 29.03 2.57 3.56
N ARG A 151 29.63 3.75 3.73
CA ARG A 151 31.03 3.83 4.13
C ARG A 151 31.11 3.75 5.65
N GLU A 152 32.14 3.07 6.18
CA GLU A 152 32.36 2.95 7.62
C GLU A 152 32.46 4.32 8.32
N SER A 153 33.01 5.33 7.62
CA SER A 153 33.08 6.72 8.09
C SER A 153 31.77 7.50 7.99
N LEU A 154 30.73 6.96 7.29
CA LEU A 154 29.47 7.63 6.99
C LEU A 154 28.29 6.66 7.21
N VAL A 155 28.19 6.11 8.41
CA VAL A 155 27.22 5.04 8.78
C VAL A 155 25.76 5.43 8.50
N HIS A 156 25.43 6.73 8.55
CA HIS A 156 24.07 7.21 8.31
C HIS A 156 23.68 7.31 6.83
N ASN A 157 24.65 7.24 5.90
CA ASN A 157 24.39 7.32 4.47
C ASN A 157 24.27 5.92 3.84
N LYS A 158 23.29 5.16 4.27
CA LYS A 158 22.97 3.86 3.69
C LYS A 158 22.35 4.03 2.30
N GLN A 159 22.84 3.27 1.31
CA GLN A 159 22.32 3.26 -0.06
C GLN A 159 22.13 1.84 -0.55
N MET A 160 21.05 1.60 -1.28
CA MET A 160 20.86 0.34 -1.97
C MET A 160 21.83 0.26 -3.15
N LEU A 161 22.76 -0.70 -3.09
CA LEU A 161 23.77 -0.93 -4.13
C LEU A 161 23.26 -1.84 -5.23
N LEU A 162 22.47 -2.85 -4.86
CA LEU A 162 21.95 -3.86 -5.79
C LEU A 162 20.67 -4.47 -5.21
N ARG A 163 19.73 -4.82 -6.10
CA ARG A 163 18.63 -5.73 -5.80
C ARG A 163 18.81 -7.01 -6.65
N LEU A 164 18.75 -8.16 -6.01
CA LEU A 164 18.77 -9.47 -6.64
C LEU A 164 17.41 -10.13 -6.42
N ASP A 165 16.71 -10.46 -7.50
CA ASP A 165 15.41 -11.12 -7.48
C ASP A 165 15.59 -12.60 -7.84
N GLY A 166 15.25 -13.48 -6.89
CA GLY A 166 15.19 -14.93 -7.07
C GLY A 166 13.72 -15.35 -7.14
N GLU A 167 13.28 -15.83 -8.29
CA GLU A 167 11.89 -16.21 -8.53
C GLU A 167 11.79 -17.21 -9.67
N ASP A 168 10.63 -17.85 -9.81
CA ASP A 168 10.34 -18.65 -11.00
C ASP A 168 10.05 -17.74 -12.20
N SER A 169 10.43 -18.21 -13.39
CA SER A 169 10.15 -17.51 -14.65
C SER A 169 8.68 -17.60 -15.06
N GLU A 170 8.00 -18.66 -14.65
CA GLU A 170 6.63 -18.95 -15.04
C GLU A 170 5.67 -18.65 -13.88
N PRO A 171 4.45 -18.15 -14.19
CA PRO A 171 3.40 -18.00 -13.19
C PRO A 171 2.93 -19.36 -12.66
N LEU A 172 2.19 -19.36 -11.56
CA LEU A 172 1.58 -20.57 -11.01
C LEU A 172 0.58 -21.18 -12.00
N HIS A 173 0.69 -22.48 -12.27
CA HIS A 173 -0.26 -23.18 -13.13
C HIS A 173 -1.67 -23.21 -12.52
N ASP A 174 -2.70 -23.15 -13.36
CA ASP A 174 -4.10 -23.10 -12.94
C ASP A 174 -4.51 -24.28 -12.04
N GLU A 175 -3.98 -25.48 -12.29
CA GLU A 175 -4.24 -26.66 -11.47
C GLU A 175 -3.76 -26.51 -10.02
N LEU A 176 -2.62 -25.83 -9.82
CA LEU A 176 -2.06 -25.55 -8.50
C LEU A 176 -2.71 -24.35 -7.83
N GLN A 177 -3.20 -23.39 -8.62
CA GLN A 177 -3.93 -22.22 -8.16
C GLN A 177 -5.36 -22.55 -7.69
N LYS A 178 -6.01 -23.53 -8.33
CA LYS A 178 -7.41 -23.91 -8.06
C LYS A 178 -7.71 -24.21 -6.59
N PRO A 179 -6.95 -25.01 -5.83
CA PRO A 179 -7.20 -25.25 -4.41
C PRO A 179 -7.16 -23.99 -3.56
N ILE A 180 -6.27 -23.02 -3.89
CA ILE A 180 -6.19 -21.73 -3.22
C ILE A 180 -7.49 -20.94 -3.46
N LEU A 181 -7.91 -20.85 -4.72
CA LEU A 181 -9.17 -20.18 -5.09
C LEU A 181 -10.39 -20.80 -4.37
N GLU A 182 -10.53 -22.12 -4.38
CA GLU A 182 -11.63 -22.81 -3.70
C GLU A 182 -11.67 -22.50 -2.20
N SER A 183 -10.50 -22.40 -1.56
CA SER A 183 -10.38 -22.06 -0.15
C SER A 183 -10.79 -20.60 0.12
N VAL A 184 -10.36 -19.66 -0.73
CA VAL A 184 -10.77 -18.24 -0.68
C VAL A 184 -12.29 -18.12 -0.82
N LEU A 185 -12.88 -18.73 -1.87
CA LEU A 185 -14.31 -18.65 -2.14
C LEU A 185 -15.16 -19.17 -0.98
N LYS A 186 -14.70 -20.23 -0.32
CA LYS A 186 -15.37 -20.80 0.87
C LYS A 186 -15.33 -19.84 2.07
N GLU A 187 -14.25 -19.04 2.19
CA GLU A 187 -14.04 -18.17 3.33
C GLU A 187 -14.70 -16.78 3.17
N ILE A 188 -14.96 -16.31 1.95
CA ILE A 188 -15.55 -14.99 1.68
C ILE A 188 -16.80 -14.71 2.54
N PRO A 189 -17.81 -15.62 2.66
CA PRO A 189 -19.01 -15.33 3.46
C PRO A 189 -18.76 -15.14 4.96
N ASN A 190 -17.60 -15.56 5.46
CA ASN A 190 -17.21 -15.46 6.86
C ASN A 190 -16.22 -14.28 7.12
N SER A 191 -16.03 -13.44 6.14
CA SER A 191 -15.05 -12.35 6.18
C SER A 191 -15.72 -11.00 5.99
N ASN A 192 -15.05 -9.94 6.49
CA ASN A 192 -15.60 -8.59 6.43
C ASN A 192 -15.11 -7.84 5.18
N ILE A 193 -13.97 -8.26 4.61
CA ILE A 193 -13.34 -7.61 3.47
C ILE A 193 -12.33 -8.55 2.81
N VAL A 194 -12.12 -8.37 1.50
CA VAL A 194 -11.10 -9.07 0.72
C VAL A 194 -10.07 -8.08 0.20
N VAL A 195 -8.79 -8.39 0.37
CA VAL A 195 -7.66 -7.70 -0.27
C VAL A 195 -7.03 -8.65 -1.29
N ILE A 196 -7.00 -8.24 -2.54
CA ILE A 196 -6.29 -8.93 -3.63
C ILE A 196 -5.00 -8.17 -3.89
N SER A 197 -3.84 -8.81 -3.62
CA SER A 197 -2.51 -8.23 -3.79
C SER A 197 -1.77 -8.97 -4.90
N ASP A 198 -1.82 -8.41 -6.13
CA ASP A 198 -1.29 -9.03 -7.35
C ASP A 198 0.09 -8.49 -7.71
N TYR A 199 1.12 -9.31 -7.55
CA TYR A 199 2.49 -9.03 -7.99
C TYR A 199 2.87 -9.78 -9.28
N GLY A 200 1.89 -10.44 -9.93
CA GLY A 200 2.05 -11.15 -11.20
C GLY A 200 2.90 -12.40 -11.09
N LYS A 201 2.80 -13.14 -9.97
CA LYS A 201 3.48 -14.42 -9.75
C LYS A 201 2.54 -15.62 -9.90
N GLY A 202 1.26 -15.36 -10.23
CA GLY A 202 0.30 -16.35 -10.67
C GLY A 202 -0.66 -16.87 -9.61
N VAL A 203 -0.61 -16.40 -8.37
CA VAL A 203 -1.69 -16.68 -7.40
C VAL A 203 -2.99 -16.05 -7.87
N ILE A 204 -2.90 -14.86 -8.45
CA ILE A 204 -4.04 -14.18 -9.09
C ILE A 204 -3.89 -14.29 -10.61
N ASN A 205 -4.88 -14.89 -11.25
CA ASN A 205 -5.08 -14.89 -12.70
C ASN A 205 -6.46 -14.28 -13.02
N PRO A 206 -6.79 -14.01 -14.30
CA PRO A 206 -8.05 -13.37 -14.68
C PRO A 206 -9.28 -14.06 -14.11
N LYS A 207 -9.32 -15.40 -14.18
CA LYS A 207 -10.44 -16.21 -13.72
C LYS A 207 -10.59 -16.16 -12.19
N ALA A 208 -9.48 -16.30 -11.46
CA ALA A 208 -9.49 -16.24 -10.00
C ALA A 208 -9.97 -14.85 -9.51
N ALA A 209 -9.49 -13.78 -10.11
CA ALA A 209 -9.92 -12.44 -9.75
C ALA A 209 -11.41 -12.23 -9.99
N GLU A 210 -11.93 -12.64 -11.16
CA GLU A 210 -13.36 -12.56 -11.50
C GLU A 210 -14.23 -13.35 -10.51
N GLU A 211 -13.87 -14.61 -10.19
CA GLU A 211 -14.61 -15.44 -9.27
C GLU A 211 -14.59 -14.89 -7.84
N ILE A 212 -13.45 -14.38 -7.36
CA ILE A 212 -13.33 -13.76 -6.03
C ILE A 212 -14.20 -12.51 -5.94
N ILE A 213 -14.09 -11.58 -6.90
CA ILE A 213 -14.83 -10.31 -6.90
C ILE A 213 -16.34 -10.60 -6.99
N SER A 214 -16.76 -11.50 -7.89
CA SER A 214 -18.17 -11.89 -8.05
C SER A 214 -18.75 -12.53 -6.79
N SER A 215 -17.98 -13.43 -6.14
CA SER A 215 -18.39 -14.08 -4.90
C SER A 215 -18.49 -13.07 -3.75
N ALA A 216 -17.50 -12.18 -3.62
CA ALA A 216 -17.48 -11.12 -2.60
C ALA A 216 -18.69 -10.17 -2.79
N LYS A 217 -18.96 -9.71 -4.01
CA LYS A 217 -20.14 -8.89 -4.34
C LYS A 217 -21.43 -9.58 -3.97
N SER A 218 -21.56 -10.90 -4.23
CA SER A 218 -22.74 -11.69 -3.88
C SER A 218 -22.94 -11.84 -2.37
N ALA A 219 -21.85 -11.79 -1.60
CA ALA A 219 -21.85 -11.85 -0.14
C ALA A 219 -21.92 -10.46 0.53
N ASN A 220 -21.96 -9.36 -0.23
CA ASN A 220 -21.80 -7.96 0.24
C ASN A 220 -20.50 -7.74 1.03
N VAL A 221 -19.42 -8.37 0.60
CA VAL A 221 -18.07 -8.21 1.16
C VAL A 221 -17.28 -7.30 0.23
N PRO A 222 -16.78 -6.15 0.69
CA PRO A 222 -16.02 -5.22 -0.16
C PRO A 222 -14.67 -5.82 -0.57
N VAL A 223 -14.19 -5.39 -1.75
CA VAL A 223 -12.93 -5.84 -2.34
C VAL A 223 -11.99 -4.67 -2.56
N ILE A 224 -10.79 -4.75 -1.99
CA ILE A 224 -9.66 -3.88 -2.32
C ILE A 224 -8.75 -4.64 -3.28
N PHE A 225 -8.36 -4.02 -4.38
CA PHE A 225 -7.44 -4.61 -5.34
C PHE A 225 -6.18 -3.74 -5.49
N ASP A 226 -5.02 -4.34 -5.24
CA ASP A 226 -3.70 -3.78 -5.58
C ASP A 226 -3.14 -4.52 -6.80
N PRO A 227 -3.45 -4.06 -8.03
CA PRO A 227 -3.05 -4.74 -9.25
C PRO A 227 -1.65 -4.34 -9.69
N LYS A 228 -0.89 -5.29 -10.18
CA LYS A 228 0.17 -4.97 -11.13
C LYS A 228 -0.45 -4.42 -12.42
N LEU A 229 0.29 -3.56 -13.15
CA LEU A 229 -0.20 -2.98 -14.42
C LEU A 229 -0.76 -4.01 -15.41
N THR A 230 -0.19 -5.21 -15.44
CA THR A 230 -0.65 -6.32 -16.28
C THR A 230 -1.93 -6.97 -15.77
N GLY A 231 -2.20 -6.87 -14.47
CA GLY A 231 -3.39 -7.39 -13.80
C GLY A 231 -4.56 -6.39 -13.73
N LEU A 232 -4.36 -5.17 -14.22
CA LEU A 232 -5.39 -4.12 -14.16
C LEU A 232 -6.76 -4.57 -14.72
N PRO A 233 -6.85 -5.27 -15.87
CA PRO A 233 -8.14 -5.74 -16.38
C PRO A 233 -8.85 -6.76 -15.47
N TYR A 234 -8.14 -7.37 -14.51
CA TYR A 234 -8.70 -8.38 -13.61
C TYR A 234 -9.43 -7.75 -12.41
N SER A 235 -9.23 -6.46 -12.16
CA SER A 235 -9.79 -5.74 -11.01
C SER A 235 -11.22 -5.23 -11.22
N LYS A 236 -11.88 -5.63 -12.30
CA LYS A 236 -13.22 -5.16 -12.66
C LYS A 236 -14.26 -5.46 -11.58
N GLY A 237 -14.96 -4.41 -11.13
CA GLY A 237 -16.01 -4.49 -10.11
C GLY A 237 -15.49 -4.42 -8.68
N SER A 238 -14.22 -4.07 -8.46
CA SER A 238 -13.65 -3.84 -7.12
C SER A 238 -14.17 -2.54 -6.50
N ASP A 239 -14.37 -2.53 -5.18
CA ASP A 239 -14.84 -1.36 -4.45
C ASP A 239 -13.77 -0.28 -4.33
N ALA A 240 -12.50 -0.69 -4.18
CA ALA A 240 -11.36 0.22 -4.17
C ALA A 240 -10.16 -0.39 -4.90
N VAL A 241 -9.49 0.42 -5.71
CA VAL A 241 -8.27 0.03 -6.42
C VAL A 241 -7.12 0.94 -6.02
N LEU A 242 -5.97 0.34 -5.70
CA LEU A 242 -4.74 1.03 -5.36
C LEU A 242 -3.84 1.15 -6.58
N PHE A 243 -3.28 2.32 -6.78
CA PHE A 243 -2.39 2.56 -7.90
C PHE A 243 -1.25 3.51 -7.52
N GLN A 244 -0.07 3.31 -8.07
CA GLN A 244 1.02 4.28 -7.91
C GLN A 244 0.91 5.39 -8.95
N SER A 245 1.28 6.62 -8.60
CA SER A 245 1.33 7.76 -9.53
C SER A 245 2.12 7.47 -10.80
N ARG A 246 3.23 6.72 -10.69
CA ARG A 246 3.99 6.29 -11.86
C ARG A 246 3.17 5.37 -12.77
N GLY A 247 2.39 4.46 -12.21
CA GLY A 247 1.49 3.57 -12.96
C GLY A 247 0.41 4.37 -13.67
N MET A 248 -0.16 5.36 -12.96
CA MET A 248 -1.18 6.26 -13.50
C MET A 248 -0.65 7.06 -14.70
N GLU A 249 0.55 7.62 -14.60
CA GLU A 249 1.18 8.35 -15.71
C GLU A 249 1.48 7.43 -16.92
N LEU A 250 1.87 6.17 -16.68
CA LEU A 250 2.04 5.20 -17.77
C LEU A 250 0.71 4.88 -18.46
N MET A 251 -0.38 4.74 -17.71
CA MET A 251 -1.72 4.52 -18.27
C MET A 251 -2.21 5.75 -19.04
N ARG A 252 -2.01 6.96 -18.51
CA ARG A 252 -2.34 8.21 -19.20
C ARG A 252 -1.70 8.26 -20.59
N ARG A 253 -0.39 7.98 -20.67
CA ARG A 253 0.34 7.94 -21.96
C ARG A 253 -0.15 6.84 -22.88
N ARG A 254 -0.41 5.64 -22.34
CA ARG A 254 -0.88 4.50 -23.13
C ARG A 254 -2.27 4.75 -23.74
N LEU A 255 -3.16 5.38 -22.97
CA LEU A 255 -4.53 5.70 -23.40
C LEU A 255 -4.62 7.03 -24.14
N ASN A 256 -3.51 7.80 -24.20
CA ASN A 256 -3.40 9.09 -24.88
C ASN A 256 -4.40 10.16 -24.36
N TYR A 257 -4.57 10.22 -23.04
CA TYR A 257 -5.32 11.29 -22.37
C TYR A 257 -4.43 12.49 -22.06
N GLU A 258 -5.03 13.68 -21.96
CA GLU A 258 -4.29 14.92 -21.68
C GLU A 258 -3.84 15.00 -20.21
N ASN A 259 -4.68 14.54 -19.29
CA ASN A 259 -4.41 14.60 -17.86
C ASN A 259 -4.75 13.28 -17.14
N THR A 260 -4.40 13.21 -15.85
CA THR A 260 -4.61 12.03 -15.01
C THR A 260 -6.07 11.86 -14.60
N ASP A 261 -6.84 12.96 -14.45
CA ASP A 261 -8.24 12.89 -14.04
C ASP A 261 -9.10 12.25 -15.14
N GLU A 262 -8.93 12.65 -16.40
CA GLU A 262 -9.59 12.00 -17.53
C GLU A 262 -9.25 10.52 -17.63
N THR A 263 -7.97 10.19 -17.39
CA THR A 263 -7.52 8.79 -17.38
C THR A 263 -8.20 8.01 -16.26
N ALA A 264 -8.28 8.59 -15.05
CA ALA A 264 -8.93 7.98 -13.90
C ALA A 264 -10.41 7.73 -14.14
N GLN A 265 -11.14 8.74 -14.65
CA GLN A 265 -12.57 8.60 -14.96
C GLN A 265 -12.83 7.53 -16.04
N HIS A 266 -11.96 7.44 -17.04
CA HIS A 266 -12.04 6.38 -18.04
C HIS A 266 -11.86 4.99 -17.39
N LEU A 267 -10.81 4.81 -16.57
CA LEU A 267 -10.51 3.54 -15.91
C LEU A 267 -11.60 3.12 -14.90
N LEU A 268 -12.12 4.07 -14.12
CA LEU A 268 -13.24 3.85 -13.20
C LEU A 268 -14.45 3.30 -13.94
N LYS A 269 -14.84 3.95 -15.05
CA LYS A 269 -15.99 3.56 -15.84
C LYS A 269 -15.79 2.23 -16.58
N GLU A 270 -14.62 2.03 -17.19
CA GLU A 270 -14.32 0.80 -17.95
C GLU A 270 -14.33 -0.44 -17.05
N ASN A 271 -13.85 -0.28 -15.82
CA ASN A 271 -13.67 -1.38 -14.89
C ASN A 271 -14.72 -1.45 -13.79
N ASP A 272 -15.72 -0.58 -13.77
CA ASP A 272 -16.77 -0.55 -12.72
C ASP A 272 -16.17 -0.52 -11.31
N TRP A 273 -15.17 0.37 -11.08
CA TRP A 273 -14.54 0.55 -9.78
C TRP A 273 -15.33 1.54 -8.91
N GLY A 274 -15.44 1.24 -7.61
CA GLY A 274 -16.05 2.17 -6.64
C GLY A 274 -15.17 3.39 -6.36
N GLY A 275 -13.85 3.22 -6.32
CA GLY A 275 -12.86 4.29 -6.14
C GLY A 275 -11.47 3.88 -6.58
N LEU A 276 -10.69 4.87 -7.01
CA LEU A 276 -9.28 4.71 -7.40
C LEU A 276 -8.41 5.60 -6.52
N PHE A 277 -7.55 4.97 -5.71
CA PHE A 277 -6.59 5.65 -4.82
C PHE A 277 -5.22 5.66 -5.49
N VAL A 278 -4.76 6.83 -5.91
CA VAL A 278 -3.45 7.04 -6.52
C VAL A 278 -2.45 7.47 -5.46
N ILE A 279 -1.49 6.59 -5.17
CA ILE A 279 -0.49 6.78 -4.12
C ILE A 279 0.74 7.48 -4.72
N GLY A 280 0.94 8.74 -4.35
CA GLY A 280 2.01 9.60 -4.86
C GLY A 280 3.27 9.63 -3.99
N GLY A 281 3.29 8.96 -2.86
CA GLY A 281 4.38 9.07 -1.90
C GLY A 281 4.45 10.49 -1.32
N LYS A 282 5.52 11.20 -1.61
CA LYS A 282 5.69 12.61 -1.16
C LYS A 282 4.62 13.58 -1.73
N ASP A 283 3.95 13.21 -2.81
CA ASP A 283 2.89 14.02 -3.41
C ASP A 283 1.52 13.76 -2.75
N GLY A 284 1.46 12.83 -1.77
CA GLY A 284 0.27 12.47 -1.05
C GLY A 284 -0.58 11.41 -1.75
N VAL A 285 -1.89 11.46 -1.53
CA VAL A 285 -2.86 10.52 -2.07
C VAL A 285 -3.92 11.27 -2.84
N THR A 286 -4.24 10.81 -4.05
CA THR A 286 -5.37 11.32 -4.83
C THR A 286 -6.45 10.26 -4.94
N LEU A 287 -7.66 10.59 -4.49
CA LEU A 287 -8.84 9.76 -4.66
C LEU A 287 -9.64 10.23 -5.87
N HIS A 288 -9.90 9.31 -6.79
CA HIS A 288 -10.85 9.51 -7.88
C HIS A 288 -12.09 8.62 -7.65
N ARG A 289 -13.27 9.20 -7.83
CA ARG A 289 -14.59 8.53 -7.72
C ARG A 289 -15.34 8.65 -9.03
N PRO A 290 -16.26 7.71 -9.35
CA PRO A 290 -17.09 7.83 -10.53
C PRO A 290 -17.89 9.15 -10.54
N ASP A 291 -17.83 9.86 -11.66
CA ASP A 291 -18.60 11.09 -11.92
C ASP A 291 -18.45 12.19 -10.83
N ALA A 292 -17.31 12.24 -10.15
CA ALA A 292 -16.99 13.24 -9.13
C ALA A 292 -15.59 13.85 -9.34
N ASP A 293 -15.38 15.04 -8.79
CA ASP A 293 -14.06 15.66 -8.75
C ASP A 293 -13.09 14.84 -7.90
N SER A 294 -11.81 14.91 -8.27
CA SER A 294 -10.75 14.23 -7.51
C SER A 294 -10.48 14.94 -6.18
N LEU A 295 -10.26 14.15 -5.13
CA LEU A 295 -9.81 14.65 -3.84
C LEU A 295 -8.30 14.42 -3.71
N VAL A 296 -7.54 15.48 -3.50
CA VAL A 296 -6.11 15.43 -3.24
C VAL A 296 -5.84 15.62 -1.76
N VAL A 297 -5.25 14.62 -1.12
CA VAL A 297 -4.76 14.69 0.26
C VAL A 297 -3.24 14.81 0.21
N PRO A 298 -2.67 16.01 0.46
CA PRO A 298 -1.24 16.23 0.32
C PRO A 298 -0.44 15.55 1.44
N CYS A 299 0.77 15.10 1.11
CA CYS A 299 1.72 14.66 2.12
C CYS A 299 2.28 15.88 2.87
N THR A 300 2.22 15.83 4.21
CA THR A 300 2.65 16.93 5.06
C THR A 300 4.11 16.82 5.52
N LEU A 301 4.81 15.75 5.13
CA LEU A 301 6.18 15.48 5.52
C LEU A 301 7.19 16.34 4.76
N THR A 302 8.14 16.94 5.48
CA THR A 302 9.24 17.71 4.90
C THR A 302 10.33 16.81 4.31
N GLN A 303 10.49 15.60 4.84
CA GLN A 303 11.48 14.61 4.38
C GLN A 303 10.85 13.22 4.30
N THR A 304 11.21 12.49 3.27
CA THR A 304 10.81 11.09 3.07
C THR A 304 12.05 10.22 3.07
N LEU A 305 12.09 9.20 3.93
CA LEU A 305 13.28 8.37 4.13
C LEU A 305 13.23 7.08 3.32
N GLN A 306 12.03 6.53 3.08
CA GLN A 306 11.84 5.30 2.33
C GLN A 306 10.44 5.22 1.70
N GLN A 307 10.21 4.24 0.80
CA GLN A 307 8.92 4.05 0.11
C GLN A 307 8.47 2.57 0.06
N ILE A 308 9.22 1.68 0.72
CA ILE A 308 8.89 0.24 0.71
C ILE A 308 7.69 0.01 1.62
N GLY A 309 6.64 -0.61 1.09
CA GLY A 309 5.41 -0.91 1.84
C GLY A 309 4.30 0.15 1.73
N LEU A 310 4.43 1.18 0.88
CA LEU A 310 3.40 2.22 0.72
C LEU A 310 2.04 1.65 0.33
N LEU A 311 1.97 0.80 -0.70
CA LEU A 311 0.71 0.19 -1.15
C LEU A 311 0.17 -0.79 -0.11
N ASP A 312 1.06 -1.52 0.57
CA ASP A 312 0.67 -2.46 1.61
C ASP A 312 0.03 -1.74 2.82
N ALA A 313 0.62 -0.59 3.22
CA ALA A 313 0.05 0.26 4.27
C ALA A 313 -1.27 0.90 3.83
N ALA A 314 -1.36 1.34 2.57
CA ALA A 314 -2.58 1.87 1.99
C ALA A 314 -3.71 0.82 1.98
N ALA A 315 -3.42 -0.42 1.58
CA ALA A 315 -4.38 -1.52 1.62
C ALA A 315 -4.87 -1.81 3.03
N ALA A 316 -3.96 -1.85 4.02
CA ALA A 316 -4.31 -2.06 5.42
C ALA A 316 -5.17 -0.93 5.99
N ALA A 317 -4.86 0.33 5.67
CA ALA A 317 -5.65 1.50 6.04
C ALA A 317 -7.06 1.48 5.41
N LEU A 318 -7.17 1.11 4.14
CA LEU A 318 -8.47 0.95 3.47
C LEU A 318 -9.31 -0.17 4.08
N CYS A 319 -8.71 -1.26 4.57
CA CYS A 319 -9.45 -2.28 5.32
C CYS A 319 -10.12 -1.68 6.56
N VAL A 320 -9.40 -0.84 7.33
CA VAL A 320 -9.98 -0.13 8.48
C VAL A 320 -11.10 0.79 8.02
N SER A 321 -10.89 1.56 6.95
CA SER A 321 -11.87 2.51 6.42
C SER A 321 -13.18 1.81 6.02
N LEU A 322 -13.10 0.85 5.12
CA LEU A 322 -14.28 0.20 4.53
C LEU A 322 -15.03 -0.67 5.56
N THR A 323 -14.34 -1.32 6.49
CA THR A 323 -15.01 -2.14 7.52
C THR A 323 -15.66 -1.33 8.62
N ASN A 324 -15.29 -0.05 8.78
CA ASN A 324 -15.97 0.90 9.66
C ASN A 324 -16.96 1.81 8.93
N ASN A 325 -17.23 1.57 7.66
CA ASN A 325 -18.11 2.36 6.81
C ASN A 325 -17.75 3.87 6.82
N LEU A 326 -16.44 4.19 6.81
CA LEU A 326 -16.00 5.56 6.59
C LEU A 326 -16.31 5.96 5.15
N GLU A 327 -16.64 7.24 4.96
CA GLU A 327 -16.73 7.81 3.62
C GLU A 327 -15.37 7.70 2.90
N MET A 328 -15.38 7.60 1.57
CA MET A 328 -14.13 7.43 0.82
C MET A 328 -13.15 8.59 1.02
N ASP A 329 -13.64 9.79 1.29
CA ASP A 329 -12.83 10.98 1.56
C ASP A 329 -12.07 10.84 2.88
N ASP A 330 -12.74 10.39 3.95
CA ASP A 330 -12.11 10.03 5.22
C ASP A 330 -11.12 8.87 5.02
N GLY A 331 -11.47 7.92 4.14
CA GLY A 331 -10.60 6.83 3.73
C GLY A 331 -9.31 7.32 3.07
N ALA A 332 -9.38 8.34 2.21
CA ALA A 332 -8.21 8.93 1.57
C ALA A 332 -7.28 9.63 2.58
N ILE A 333 -7.85 10.29 3.59
CA ILE A 333 -7.09 10.89 4.70
C ILE A 333 -6.37 9.79 5.48
N LEU A 334 -7.05 8.70 5.82
CA LEU A 334 -6.48 7.57 6.55
C LEU A 334 -5.36 6.89 5.76
N VAL A 335 -5.56 6.69 4.46
CA VAL A 335 -4.55 6.13 3.55
C VAL A 335 -3.32 7.04 3.48
N ASN A 336 -3.51 8.37 3.37
CA ASN A 336 -2.40 9.31 3.37
C ASN A 336 -1.60 9.25 4.67
N ALA A 337 -2.26 9.24 5.83
CA ALA A 337 -1.61 9.11 7.13
C ALA A 337 -0.82 7.79 7.25
N ALA A 338 -1.36 6.67 6.74
CA ALA A 338 -0.67 5.39 6.70
C ALA A 338 0.58 5.43 5.78
N CYS A 339 0.47 6.07 4.61
CA CYS A 339 1.61 6.29 3.72
C CYS A 339 2.68 7.17 4.37
N GLU A 340 2.29 8.23 5.09
CA GLU A 340 3.23 9.09 5.82
C GLU A 340 3.98 8.34 6.92
N CYS A 341 3.35 7.40 7.63
CA CYS A 341 4.04 6.51 8.57
C CYS A 341 5.16 5.72 7.88
N VAL A 342 4.90 5.17 6.69
CA VAL A 342 5.91 4.45 5.89
C VAL A 342 7.03 5.38 5.46
N LEU A 343 6.69 6.57 4.95
CA LEU A 343 7.65 7.55 4.44
C LEU A 343 8.60 8.08 5.52
N GLN A 344 8.16 8.12 6.79
CA GLN A 344 8.99 8.50 7.95
C GLN A 344 9.84 7.35 8.49
N GLY A 345 9.60 6.11 8.09
CA GLY A 345 10.34 4.95 8.57
C GLY A 345 11.83 5.09 8.32
N GLU A 346 12.64 4.99 9.39
CA GLU A 346 14.11 5.15 9.30
C GLU A 346 14.81 3.93 8.73
N ASP A 347 14.20 2.75 8.87
CA ASP A 347 14.76 1.50 8.41
C ASP A 347 14.41 1.21 6.94
N LEU A 348 15.44 0.92 6.14
CA LEU A 348 15.31 0.55 4.73
C LEU A 348 14.80 -0.89 4.54
N ASP A 349 14.49 -1.61 5.60
CA ASP A 349 14.05 -3.00 5.60
C ASP A 349 12.52 -3.20 5.64
N GLY A 350 11.79 -2.16 5.23
CA GLY A 350 10.33 -2.17 5.11
C GLY A 350 9.63 -1.80 6.43
N TYR A 351 8.93 -0.70 6.41
CA TYR A 351 8.12 -0.26 7.54
C TYR A 351 6.81 -1.05 7.60
N VAL A 352 6.49 -1.62 8.75
CA VAL A 352 5.18 -2.24 9.00
C VAL A 352 4.29 -1.23 9.70
N LEU A 353 3.10 -1.01 9.15
CA LEU A 353 2.12 -0.09 9.73
C LEU A 353 1.61 -0.64 11.06
N THR A 354 1.76 0.12 12.13
CA THR A 354 1.27 -0.23 13.46
C THR A 354 0.11 0.66 13.89
N LYS A 355 -0.78 0.13 14.73
CA LYS A 355 -1.91 0.92 15.29
C LYS A 355 -1.40 2.20 15.96
N LYS A 356 -0.39 2.07 16.83
CA LYS A 356 0.21 3.23 17.53
C LYS A 356 0.81 4.25 16.57
N GLY A 357 1.55 3.80 15.54
CA GLY A 357 2.13 4.71 14.55
C GLY A 357 1.06 5.51 13.82
N LEU A 358 0.01 4.81 13.35
CA LEU A 358 -1.08 5.42 12.60
C LEU A 358 -1.89 6.42 13.46
N THR A 359 -2.27 6.05 14.69
CA THR A 359 -3.01 6.95 15.58
C THR A 359 -2.19 8.17 15.98
N THR A 360 -0.88 8.00 16.26
CA THR A 360 0.03 9.12 16.51
C THR A 360 0.09 10.06 15.30
N ARG A 361 0.20 9.52 14.08
CA ARG A 361 0.27 10.34 12.86
C ARG A 361 -1.01 11.14 12.63
N LEU A 362 -2.18 10.54 12.87
CA LEU A 362 -3.47 11.23 12.78
C LEU A 362 -3.59 12.36 13.81
N ASP A 363 -3.15 12.13 15.07
CA ASP A 363 -3.11 13.14 16.12
C ASP A 363 -2.18 14.31 15.74
N GLU A 364 -0.99 14.03 15.18
CA GLU A 364 -0.05 15.05 14.70
C GLU A 364 -0.63 15.89 13.58
N SER A 365 -1.32 15.25 12.62
CA SER A 365 -1.96 15.95 11.50
C SER A 365 -3.09 16.86 11.98
N ALA A 366 -3.94 16.39 12.90
CA ALA A 366 -4.98 17.22 13.52
C ALA A 366 -4.38 18.41 14.27
N TRP A 367 -3.29 18.21 15.00
CA TRP A 367 -2.61 19.28 15.76
C TRP A 367 -1.94 20.31 14.83
N GLN A 368 -1.31 19.88 13.74
CA GLN A 368 -0.71 20.78 12.75
C GLN A 368 -1.75 21.73 12.14
N MET A 369 -2.95 21.23 11.85
CA MET A 369 -4.07 22.07 11.39
C MET A 369 -4.48 23.10 12.44
N GLN A 370 -4.56 22.73 13.72
CA GLN A 370 -4.88 23.66 14.80
C GLN A 370 -3.86 24.79 14.99
N ILE A 371 -2.58 24.54 14.67
CA ILE A 371 -1.52 25.55 14.79
C ILE A 371 -1.55 26.49 13.58
N SER A 372 -1.80 26.00 12.39
CA SER A 372 -1.89 26.85 11.18
C SER A 372 -3.03 27.88 11.26
N GLN A 373 -3.97 27.71 12.19
CA GLN A 373 -5.07 28.62 12.47
C GLN A 373 -4.70 29.78 13.42
N ARG A 374 -3.55 29.77 14.05
CA ARG A 374 -3.07 30.82 14.98
C ARG A 374 -2.07 31.75 14.33
#